data_ecc4b3e1f2abc1725ea393e972bb3d48
#
_entry.id   ecc4b3e1f2abc1725ea393e972bb3d48
#
_cell.length_a   1.000
_cell.length_b   1.000
_cell.length_c   1.000
_cell.angle_alpha   90.00
_cell.angle_beta   90.00
_cell.angle_gamma   90.00
#
_symmetry.space_group_name_H-M   'P 1'
#
loop_
_entity.id
_entity.type
_entity.pdbx_description
1 polymer ?
#
loop_
_entity_poly.entity_id
_entity_poly.type
_entity_poly.pdbx_seq_one_letter_code
_entity_poly.pdbx_strand_id
1 'polypeptide(L)'
;MALKNQYLIDLLETVKKRNAGEPEFIQAVMEVFTSLEPVVEKRPDLVEAGVFERIVEPERQIIFRVPWVDDNGKVQVNRGFRIQFNSAIGPYKGGLRLHPSVYSGIIKFLGFEQIFKNSLTTLPMGGGKGGSDFDPKGKSDGEVMRFCQSFMTELCKYIGADTDVPAGDIGTGAREIGYMFGQYKRIRNEWSGVLTGKGLTYGGSLARTEATGFGLCYFTDEMLKANGKSFKDQTVVISGSGNVAIYATKKATELGAKVVALSDSNGYIYDPDGIDLDVVKQIKEVERGRIKEYVDRTSHSNATYTEGCKGIWSIKCDIALPCATQNEIDGESAALLGDIQPVYRVFHLY
;
A
#
# COMPACT_ATOMS: atom_id res chain seq x y z
N MET A 1 0.24 -23.37 -3.60
CA MET A 1 0.97 -24.66 -3.74
C MET A 1 1.83 -24.84 -2.51
N ALA A 2 2.11 -26.07 -2.08
CA ALA A 2 3.03 -26.31 -0.96
C ALA A 2 4.48 -26.20 -1.44
N LEU A 3 5.33 -25.54 -0.67
CA LEU A 3 6.79 -25.46 -0.88
C LEU A 3 7.40 -26.87 -0.87
N LYS A 4 8.22 -27.21 -1.85
CA LYS A 4 8.77 -28.56 -2.05
C LYS A 4 10.28 -28.64 -1.89
N ASN A 5 10.98 -27.55 -2.18
CA ASN A 5 12.44 -27.49 -2.09
C ASN A 5 12.90 -27.53 -0.65
N GLN A 6 13.71 -28.57 -0.26
CA GLN A 6 14.10 -28.80 1.12
C GLN A 6 14.92 -27.65 1.71
N TYR A 7 15.83 -27.06 0.94
CA TYR A 7 16.62 -25.90 1.41
C TYR A 7 15.74 -24.72 1.79
N LEU A 8 14.72 -24.37 0.95
CA LEU A 8 13.79 -23.29 1.26
C LEU A 8 12.87 -23.64 2.44
N ILE A 9 12.49 -24.91 2.61
CA ILE A 9 11.74 -25.38 3.79
C ILE A 9 12.54 -25.15 5.06
N ASP A 10 13.81 -25.58 5.10
CA ASP A 10 14.68 -25.45 6.27
C ASP A 10 14.94 -23.97 6.60
N LEU A 11 15.13 -23.14 5.57
CA LEU A 11 15.29 -21.71 5.74
C LEU A 11 13.99 -21.07 6.28
N LEU A 12 12.82 -21.45 5.76
CA LEU A 12 11.52 -20.98 6.26
C LEU A 12 11.32 -21.35 7.75
N GLU A 13 11.71 -22.55 8.17
CA GLU A 13 11.64 -22.94 9.58
C GLU A 13 12.57 -22.09 10.45
N THR A 14 13.72 -21.69 9.92
CA THR A 14 14.63 -20.75 10.58
C THR A 14 13.98 -19.36 10.71
N VAL A 15 13.33 -18.87 9.65
CA VAL A 15 12.59 -17.60 9.67
C VAL A 15 11.46 -17.65 10.70
N LYS A 16 10.66 -18.71 10.72
CA LYS A 16 9.58 -18.90 11.70
C LYS A 16 10.07 -18.83 13.13
N LYS A 17 11.19 -19.50 13.44
CA LYS A 17 11.78 -19.50 14.80
C LYS A 17 12.24 -18.11 15.23
N ARG A 18 12.86 -17.35 14.33
CA ARG A 18 13.35 -15.99 14.61
C ARG A 18 12.24 -14.95 14.74
N ASN A 19 11.11 -15.20 14.08
CA ASN A 19 10.03 -14.21 13.91
C ASN A 19 8.67 -14.74 14.42
N ALA A 20 8.68 -15.49 15.52
CA ALA A 20 7.51 -16.19 16.06
C ALA A 20 6.28 -15.31 16.34
N GLY A 21 6.43 -13.99 16.48
CA GLY A 21 5.34 -13.02 16.70
C GLY A 21 4.96 -12.21 15.46
N GLU A 22 5.39 -12.59 14.26
CA GLU A 22 5.26 -11.80 13.02
C GLU A 22 4.62 -12.63 11.89
N PRO A 23 3.34 -13.02 12.03
CA PRO A 23 2.68 -13.94 11.09
C PRO A 23 2.61 -13.42 9.66
N GLU A 24 2.40 -12.12 9.46
CA GLU A 24 2.33 -11.51 8.13
C GLU A 24 3.68 -11.59 7.41
N PHE A 25 4.77 -11.39 8.14
CA PHE A 25 6.12 -11.53 7.57
C PHE A 25 6.41 -12.98 7.18
N ILE A 26 6.06 -13.95 8.03
CA ILE A 26 6.23 -15.38 7.74
C ILE A 26 5.41 -15.79 6.51
N GLN A 27 4.17 -15.30 6.39
CA GLN A 27 3.31 -15.53 5.23
C GLN A 27 3.97 -15.01 3.95
N ALA A 28 4.43 -13.76 3.94
CA ALA A 28 5.07 -13.16 2.79
C ALA A 28 6.33 -13.92 2.35
N VAL A 29 7.16 -14.35 3.30
CA VAL A 29 8.36 -15.16 3.00
C VAL A 29 7.96 -16.49 2.37
N MET A 30 6.94 -17.18 2.89
CA MET A 30 6.45 -18.43 2.33
C MET A 30 5.95 -18.28 0.89
N GLU A 31 5.19 -17.23 0.60
CA GLU A 31 4.66 -16.94 -0.73
C GLU A 31 5.79 -16.66 -1.74
N VAL A 32 6.75 -15.84 -1.34
CA VAL A 32 7.92 -15.52 -2.17
C VAL A 32 8.78 -16.77 -2.41
N PHE A 33 9.06 -17.56 -1.38
CA PHE A 33 9.84 -18.79 -1.52
C PHE A 33 9.18 -19.78 -2.46
N THR A 34 7.85 -19.93 -2.40
CA THR A 34 7.09 -20.77 -3.32
C THR A 34 7.28 -20.31 -4.78
N SER A 35 7.35 -19.00 -5.02
CA SER A 35 7.60 -18.42 -6.33
C SER A 35 9.06 -18.55 -6.78
N LEU A 36 10.00 -18.64 -5.85
CA LEU A 36 11.44 -18.71 -6.13
C LEU A 36 11.99 -20.15 -6.23
N GLU A 37 11.19 -21.20 -5.98
CA GLU A 37 11.64 -22.59 -6.13
C GLU A 37 12.35 -22.86 -7.46
N PRO A 38 11.80 -22.44 -8.63
CA PRO A 38 12.48 -22.67 -9.91
C PRO A 38 13.81 -21.91 -10.06
N VAL A 39 13.99 -20.82 -9.28
CA VAL A 39 15.26 -20.06 -9.27
C VAL A 39 16.33 -20.83 -8.50
N VAL A 40 15.98 -21.36 -7.31
CA VAL A 40 16.89 -22.18 -6.48
C VAL A 40 17.41 -23.39 -7.27
N GLU A 41 16.51 -24.04 -8.00
CA GLU A 41 16.89 -25.21 -8.82
C GLU A 41 17.83 -24.87 -9.99
N LYS A 42 17.64 -23.71 -10.63
CA LYS A 42 18.43 -23.27 -11.78
C LYS A 42 19.68 -22.51 -11.45
N ARG A 43 19.78 -21.97 -10.25
CA ARG A 43 20.85 -21.05 -9.80
C ARG A 43 21.44 -21.47 -8.45
N PRO A 44 22.13 -22.63 -8.38
CA PRO A 44 22.76 -23.10 -7.14
C PRO A 44 23.85 -22.13 -6.64
N ASP A 45 24.44 -21.34 -7.50
CA ASP A 45 25.38 -20.26 -7.17
C ASP A 45 24.76 -19.23 -6.20
N LEU A 46 23.46 -18.94 -6.29
CA LEU A 46 22.77 -18.03 -5.38
C LEU A 46 22.59 -18.67 -3.98
N VAL A 47 22.41 -19.98 -3.93
CA VAL A 47 22.35 -20.72 -2.66
C VAL A 47 23.73 -20.71 -1.98
N GLU A 48 24.80 -21.04 -2.71
CA GLU A 48 26.16 -21.01 -2.21
C GLU A 48 26.59 -19.62 -1.71
N ALA A 49 26.11 -18.57 -2.37
CA ALA A 49 26.35 -17.18 -1.97
C ALA A 49 25.47 -16.71 -0.78
N GLY A 50 24.57 -17.53 -0.25
CA GLY A 50 23.67 -17.19 0.86
C GLY A 50 22.71 -16.04 0.53
N VAL A 51 22.24 -15.96 -0.72
CA VAL A 51 21.38 -14.86 -1.16
C VAL A 51 20.01 -14.94 -0.47
N PHE A 52 19.46 -16.14 -0.35
CA PHE A 52 18.12 -16.34 0.22
C PHE A 52 18.10 -16.09 1.72
N GLU A 53 19.16 -16.41 2.46
CA GLU A 53 19.33 -16.09 3.88
C GLU A 53 19.39 -14.57 4.11
N ARG A 54 20.11 -13.85 3.25
CA ARG A 54 20.25 -12.40 3.36
C ARG A 54 18.99 -11.64 2.98
N ILE A 55 18.23 -12.16 2.00
CA ILE A 55 17.05 -11.45 1.50
C ILE A 55 15.88 -11.50 2.49
N VAL A 56 15.85 -12.43 3.43
CA VAL A 56 14.83 -12.54 4.47
C VAL A 56 15.22 -11.85 5.78
N GLU A 57 16.42 -11.31 5.88
CA GLU A 57 16.90 -10.61 7.07
C GLU A 57 17.13 -9.13 6.75
N PRO A 58 16.44 -8.18 7.44
CA PRO A 58 16.64 -6.76 7.19
C PRO A 58 18.03 -6.30 7.64
N GLU A 59 18.65 -5.40 6.91
CA GLU A 59 19.94 -4.82 7.27
C GLU A 59 19.88 -4.03 8.57
N ARG A 60 18.76 -3.32 8.83
CA ARG A 60 18.53 -2.59 10.09
C ARG A 60 17.04 -2.46 10.42
N GLN A 61 16.77 -2.53 11.70
CA GLN A 61 15.46 -2.21 12.28
C GLN A 61 15.63 -1.09 13.29
N ILE A 62 14.92 0.02 13.10
CA ILE A 62 14.97 1.20 13.95
C ILE A 62 13.59 1.37 14.57
N ILE A 63 13.53 1.31 15.90
CA ILE A 63 12.31 1.49 16.69
C ILE A 63 12.54 2.64 17.65
N PHE A 64 11.62 3.59 17.67
CA PHE A 64 11.75 4.79 18.48
C PHE A 64 10.41 5.25 19.07
N ARG A 65 10.49 6.00 20.16
CA ARG A 65 9.34 6.61 20.82
C ARG A 65 8.97 7.92 20.15
N VAL A 66 7.65 8.14 19.96
CA VAL A 66 7.09 9.37 19.37
C VAL A 66 6.13 10.02 20.37
N PRO A 67 6.60 10.90 21.28
CA PRO A 67 5.75 11.67 22.17
C PRO A 67 5.20 12.91 21.45
N TRP A 68 3.91 13.19 21.61
CA TRP A 68 3.26 14.37 21.06
C TRP A 68 2.13 14.84 21.99
N VAL A 69 1.64 16.06 21.82
CA VAL A 69 0.59 16.64 22.66
C VAL A 69 -0.68 16.78 21.84
N ASP A 70 -1.80 16.26 22.37
CA ASP A 70 -3.12 16.43 21.74
C ASP A 70 -3.71 17.83 21.94
N ASP A 71 -4.87 18.08 21.36
CA ASP A 71 -5.52 19.41 21.46
C ASP A 71 -6.05 19.72 22.86
N ASN A 72 -6.13 18.75 23.75
CA ASN A 72 -6.47 18.92 25.16
C ASN A 72 -5.25 19.14 26.05
N GLY A 73 -4.05 19.27 25.48
CA GLY A 73 -2.81 19.44 26.21
C GLY A 73 -2.25 18.15 26.85
N LYS A 74 -2.83 16.98 26.55
CA LYS A 74 -2.39 15.69 27.10
C LYS A 74 -1.26 15.10 26.24
N VAL A 75 -0.22 14.60 26.91
CA VAL A 75 0.87 13.87 26.24
C VAL A 75 0.39 12.51 25.78
N GLN A 76 0.57 12.23 24.50
CA GLN A 76 0.36 10.95 23.86
C GLN A 76 1.72 10.34 23.48
N VAL A 77 1.80 9.02 23.43
CA VAL A 77 3.04 8.31 23.06
C VAL A 77 2.72 7.20 22.08
N ASN A 78 3.32 7.27 20.91
CA ASN A 78 3.27 6.24 19.89
C ASN A 78 4.65 5.61 19.65
N ARG A 79 4.70 4.50 18.93
CA ARG A 79 5.92 3.87 18.45
C ARG A 79 6.16 4.25 17.00
N GLY A 80 7.39 4.64 16.68
CA GLY A 80 7.86 4.82 15.32
C GLY A 80 8.73 3.65 14.89
N PHE A 81 8.64 3.28 13.62
CA PHE A 81 9.39 2.18 13.01
C PHE A 81 10.00 2.63 11.70
N ARG A 82 11.24 2.22 11.42
CA ARG A 82 11.85 2.21 10.09
C ARG A 82 12.66 0.95 9.93
N ILE A 83 12.32 0.15 8.93
CA ILE A 83 13.08 -1.05 8.55
C ILE A 83 13.77 -0.75 7.23
N GLN A 84 15.07 -0.66 7.29
CA GLN A 84 15.99 -0.56 6.16
C GLN A 84 16.32 -1.98 5.75
N PHE A 85 15.56 -2.50 4.77
CA PHE A 85 15.53 -3.92 4.54
C PHE A 85 16.70 -4.39 3.69
N ASN A 86 16.91 -3.78 2.54
CA ASN A 86 17.97 -4.18 1.62
C ASN A 86 18.42 -2.99 0.76
N SER A 87 19.71 -2.74 0.68
CA SER A 87 20.32 -1.65 -0.08
C SER A 87 21.18 -2.13 -1.26
N ALA A 88 21.14 -3.41 -1.63
CA ALA A 88 22.01 -3.99 -2.62
C ALA A 88 21.95 -3.30 -4.01
N ILE A 89 20.79 -2.76 -4.37
CA ILE A 89 20.56 -2.10 -5.67
C ILE A 89 20.34 -0.59 -5.58
N GLY A 90 20.47 0.00 -4.40
CA GLY A 90 20.35 1.46 -4.20
C GLY A 90 19.83 1.84 -2.81
N PRO A 91 19.65 3.14 -2.54
CA PRO A 91 19.11 3.64 -1.29
C PRO A 91 17.80 2.96 -0.89
N TYR A 92 17.57 2.75 0.41
CA TYR A 92 16.31 2.20 0.87
C TYR A 92 15.16 3.10 0.41
N LYS A 93 14.08 2.50 -0.08
CA LYS A 93 12.93 3.23 -0.60
C LYS A 93 11.64 2.52 -0.22
N GLY A 94 10.70 3.26 0.36
CA GLY A 94 9.37 2.75 0.67
C GLY A 94 8.58 3.62 1.63
N GLY A 95 7.28 3.36 1.74
CA GLY A 95 6.30 4.20 2.43
C GLY A 95 6.42 4.22 3.95
N LEU A 96 5.72 5.18 4.53
CA LEU A 96 5.46 5.30 5.97
C LEU A 96 3.97 5.05 6.21
N ARG A 97 3.60 3.99 6.93
CA ARG A 97 2.21 3.66 7.25
C ARG A 97 1.83 4.23 8.61
N LEU A 98 0.75 5.01 8.68
CA LEU A 98 0.16 5.49 9.92
C LEU A 98 -1.19 4.82 10.15
N HIS A 99 -1.19 3.79 11.00
CA HIS A 99 -2.39 3.01 11.28
C HIS A 99 -2.27 2.27 12.62
N PRO A 100 -3.34 2.12 13.40
CA PRO A 100 -3.30 1.44 14.71
C PRO A 100 -2.79 0.00 14.69
N SER A 101 -2.91 -0.69 13.56
CA SER A 101 -2.41 -2.06 13.40
C SER A 101 -0.91 -2.17 13.21
N VAL A 102 -0.18 -1.05 13.10
CA VAL A 102 1.26 -1.06 12.84
C VAL A 102 2.05 -1.55 14.06
N TYR A 103 2.82 -2.58 13.83
CA TYR A 103 3.86 -3.07 14.72
C TYR A 103 5.06 -3.56 13.89
N SER A 104 6.13 -4.01 14.54
CA SER A 104 7.38 -4.40 13.85
C SER A 104 7.15 -5.41 12.72
N GLY A 105 6.33 -6.45 12.95
CA GLY A 105 6.05 -7.50 11.97
C GLY A 105 5.36 -6.97 10.71
N ILE A 106 4.40 -6.06 10.83
CA ILE A 106 3.75 -5.40 9.68
C ILE A 106 4.79 -4.61 8.86
N ILE A 107 5.64 -3.83 9.51
CA ILE A 107 6.63 -3.02 8.79
C ILE A 107 7.71 -3.91 8.18
N LYS A 108 8.08 -5.02 8.84
CA LYS A 108 9.03 -6.00 8.29
C LYS A 108 8.47 -6.69 7.05
N PHE A 109 7.23 -7.17 7.11
CA PHE A 109 6.58 -7.79 5.95
C PHE A 109 6.51 -6.84 4.76
N LEU A 110 6.04 -5.62 4.99
CA LEU A 110 5.96 -4.60 3.94
C LEU A 110 7.35 -4.20 3.39
N GLY A 111 8.38 -4.20 4.24
CA GLY A 111 9.75 -3.93 3.83
C GLY A 111 10.32 -5.06 2.96
N PHE A 112 10.00 -6.29 3.28
CA PHE A 112 10.37 -7.47 2.51
C PHE A 112 9.73 -7.44 1.11
N GLU A 113 8.42 -7.21 1.02
CA GLU A 113 7.75 -7.07 -0.27
C GLU A 113 8.30 -5.90 -1.10
N GLN A 114 8.68 -4.82 -0.42
CA GLN A 114 9.21 -3.62 -1.08
C GLN A 114 10.52 -3.89 -1.83
N ILE A 115 11.33 -4.86 -1.41
CA ILE A 115 12.55 -5.26 -2.11
C ILE A 115 12.21 -5.72 -3.54
N PHE A 116 11.27 -6.65 -3.65
CA PHE A 116 10.87 -7.23 -4.93
C PHE A 116 10.15 -6.21 -5.80
N LYS A 117 9.24 -5.44 -5.20
CA LYS A 117 8.54 -4.36 -5.89
C LYS A 117 9.54 -3.38 -6.55
N ASN A 118 10.54 -2.92 -5.81
CA ASN A 118 11.51 -1.95 -6.33
C ASN A 118 12.44 -2.57 -7.37
N SER A 119 12.87 -3.82 -7.19
CA SER A 119 13.74 -4.51 -8.15
C SER A 119 13.09 -4.65 -9.54
N LEU A 120 11.77 -4.83 -9.59
CA LEU A 120 11.02 -4.97 -10.84
C LEU A 120 10.86 -3.64 -11.59
N THR A 121 11.18 -2.50 -10.99
CA THR A 121 11.15 -1.19 -11.66
C THR A 121 12.35 -0.94 -12.56
N THR A 122 13.40 -1.75 -12.48
CA THR A 122 14.73 -1.55 -13.11
C THR A 122 15.48 -0.30 -12.63
N LEU A 123 14.95 0.43 -11.65
CA LEU A 123 15.61 1.62 -11.09
C LEU A 123 16.51 1.25 -9.90
N PRO A 124 17.57 2.03 -9.64
CA PRO A 124 18.51 1.77 -8.55
C PRO A 124 17.90 2.17 -7.19
N MET A 125 16.94 1.39 -6.71
CA MET A 125 16.24 1.59 -5.44
C MET A 125 16.24 0.31 -4.63
N GLY A 126 16.76 0.38 -3.42
CA GLY A 126 16.64 -0.65 -2.41
C GLY A 126 15.24 -0.72 -1.80
N GLY A 127 15.03 -1.58 -0.81
CA GLY A 127 13.77 -1.75 -0.10
C GLY A 127 13.82 -1.26 1.33
N GLY A 128 12.83 -0.49 1.75
CA GLY A 128 12.64 -0.08 3.13
C GLY A 128 11.18 0.26 3.40
N LYS A 129 10.78 0.20 4.66
CA LYS A 129 9.42 0.52 5.08
C LYS A 129 9.45 1.13 6.48
N GLY A 130 8.47 1.97 6.78
CA GLY A 130 8.32 2.54 8.10
C GLY A 130 6.87 2.84 8.46
N GLY A 131 6.67 3.40 9.62
CA GLY A 131 5.34 3.78 10.08
C GLY A 131 5.22 3.93 11.57
N SER A 132 3.99 4.04 12.04
CA SER A 132 3.63 4.15 13.43
C SER A 132 2.23 3.61 13.69
N ASP A 133 1.98 3.18 14.92
CA ASP A 133 0.66 2.83 15.45
C ASP A 133 -0.26 4.06 15.68
N PHE A 134 0.15 5.23 15.24
CA PHE A 134 -0.66 6.45 15.25
C PHE A 134 -1.83 6.35 14.26
N ASP A 135 -3.03 6.70 14.72
CA ASP A 135 -4.22 6.82 13.86
C ASP A 135 -4.49 8.29 13.52
N PRO A 136 -4.30 8.71 12.25
CA PRO A 136 -4.59 10.08 11.85
C PRO A 136 -6.08 10.37 11.70
N LYS A 137 -6.94 9.33 11.72
CA LYS A 137 -8.40 9.52 11.59
C LYS A 137 -8.99 10.24 12.79
N GLY A 138 -9.78 11.28 12.54
CA GLY A 138 -10.42 12.06 13.59
C GLY A 138 -9.48 12.98 14.36
N LYS A 139 -8.21 13.10 13.95
CA LYS A 139 -7.26 14.05 14.52
C LYS A 139 -7.30 15.38 13.78
N SER A 140 -7.11 16.47 14.53
CA SER A 140 -6.95 17.81 13.93
C SER A 140 -5.66 17.90 13.11
N ASP A 141 -5.60 18.87 12.21
CA ASP A 141 -4.37 19.15 11.45
C ASP A 141 -3.21 19.52 12.38
N GLY A 142 -3.50 20.21 13.50
CA GLY A 142 -2.53 20.54 14.54
C GLY A 142 -1.97 19.32 15.25
N GLU A 143 -2.80 18.36 15.61
CA GLU A 143 -2.39 17.08 16.22
C GLU A 143 -1.52 16.28 15.28
N VAL A 144 -1.97 16.11 14.03
CA VAL A 144 -1.19 15.39 13.00
C VAL A 144 0.15 16.07 12.74
N MET A 145 0.18 17.40 12.69
CA MET A 145 1.43 18.14 12.53
C MET A 145 2.40 17.89 13.70
N ARG A 146 1.93 17.98 14.96
CA ARG A 146 2.77 17.71 16.14
C ARG A 146 3.30 16.29 16.16
N PHE A 147 2.45 15.30 15.81
CA PHE A 147 2.89 13.92 15.66
C PHE A 147 3.98 13.79 14.59
N CYS A 148 3.74 14.30 13.37
CA CYS A 148 4.69 14.23 12.26
C CYS A 148 6.04 14.91 12.59
N GLN A 149 6.01 16.02 13.30
CA GLN A 149 7.22 16.73 13.75
C GLN A 149 8.01 15.88 14.75
N SER A 150 7.34 15.30 15.75
CA SER A 150 7.97 14.40 16.72
C SER A 150 8.54 13.14 16.05
N PHE A 151 7.78 12.49 15.18
CA PHE A 151 8.21 11.33 14.41
C PHE A 151 9.46 11.63 13.57
N MET A 152 9.47 12.75 12.85
CA MET A 152 10.59 13.14 12.01
C MET A 152 11.82 13.57 12.82
N THR A 153 11.66 14.09 14.02
CA THR A 153 12.78 14.44 14.91
C THR A 153 13.68 13.24 15.21
N GLU A 154 13.10 12.04 15.32
CA GLU A 154 13.87 10.82 15.47
C GLU A 154 14.29 10.24 14.12
N LEU A 155 13.37 10.14 13.16
CA LEU A 155 13.62 9.50 11.88
C LEU A 155 14.69 10.21 11.03
N CYS A 156 14.81 11.55 11.12
CA CYS A 156 15.78 12.32 10.33
C CYS A 156 17.25 11.93 10.52
N LYS A 157 17.56 11.20 11.60
CA LYS A 157 18.91 10.69 11.89
C LYS A 157 19.33 9.55 10.95
N TYR A 158 18.38 8.90 10.30
CA TYR A 158 18.57 7.65 9.57
C TYR A 158 18.22 7.73 8.10
N ILE A 159 17.64 8.85 7.65
CA ILE A 159 17.17 9.04 6.27
C ILE A 159 17.92 10.16 5.56
N GLY A 160 17.86 10.14 4.24
CA GLY A 160 18.50 11.14 3.38
C GLY A 160 18.30 10.79 1.92
N ALA A 161 18.57 11.74 1.02
CA ALA A 161 18.36 11.58 -0.42
C ALA A 161 19.11 10.37 -1.03
N ASP A 162 20.29 10.08 -0.51
CA ASP A 162 21.18 9.04 -1.02
C ASP A 162 21.31 7.83 -0.07
N THR A 163 20.55 7.83 1.02
CA THR A 163 20.60 6.77 2.05
C THR A 163 19.28 6.01 2.14
N ASP A 164 18.21 6.75 2.42
CA ASP A 164 16.88 6.18 2.65
C ASP A 164 15.82 7.25 2.35
N VAL A 165 14.93 6.97 1.41
CA VAL A 165 13.92 7.91 0.93
C VAL A 165 12.52 7.39 1.24
N PRO A 166 11.91 7.82 2.35
CA PRO A 166 10.53 7.46 2.68
C PRO A 166 9.52 8.06 1.70
N ALA A 167 8.30 7.52 1.73
CA ALA A 167 7.18 7.92 0.87
C ALA A 167 5.85 7.84 1.63
N GLY A 168 4.75 8.22 0.96
CA GLY A 168 3.40 7.98 1.46
C GLY A 168 3.01 6.50 1.45
N ASP A 169 2.08 6.15 2.34
CA ASP A 169 1.41 4.85 2.46
C ASP A 169 0.05 5.06 3.16
N ILE A 170 -0.62 4.02 3.64
CA ILE A 170 -1.88 4.15 4.40
C ILE A 170 -1.70 5.17 5.54
N GLY A 171 -2.61 6.13 5.61
CA GLY A 171 -2.59 7.20 6.62
C GLY A 171 -1.53 8.28 6.43
N THR A 172 -0.72 8.21 5.38
CA THR A 172 0.33 9.20 5.08
C THR A 172 0.16 9.74 3.67
N GLY A 173 -0.54 10.84 3.55
CA GLY A 173 -0.75 11.56 2.29
C GLY A 173 0.15 12.79 2.15
N ALA A 174 -0.23 13.69 1.23
CA ALA A 174 0.51 14.91 0.94
C ALA A 174 0.65 15.83 2.18
N ARG A 175 -0.38 15.87 3.05
CA ARG A 175 -0.37 16.65 4.29
C ARG A 175 0.73 16.17 5.25
N GLU A 176 0.74 14.88 5.55
CA GLU A 176 1.71 14.25 6.45
C GLU A 176 3.13 14.38 5.90
N ILE A 177 3.32 14.11 4.61
CA ILE A 177 4.61 14.30 3.92
C ILE A 177 5.07 15.76 4.00
N GLY A 178 4.16 16.71 3.85
CA GLY A 178 4.48 18.14 3.99
C GLY A 178 4.98 18.49 5.38
N TYR A 179 4.30 18.02 6.44
CA TYR A 179 4.73 18.24 7.82
C TYR A 179 6.07 17.57 8.13
N MET A 180 6.28 16.34 7.66
CA MET A 180 7.53 15.61 7.84
C MET A 180 8.70 16.28 7.09
N PHE A 181 8.48 16.70 5.85
CA PHE A 181 9.52 17.41 5.08
C PHE A 181 9.89 18.74 5.70
N GLY A 182 8.90 19.51 6.14
CA GLY A 182 9.13 20.77 6.83
C GLY A 182 9.98 20.60 8.09
N GLN A 183 9.73 19.55 8.88
CA GLN A 183 10.51 19.25 10.08
C GLN A 183 11.92 18.76 9.75
N TYR A 184 12.07 17.89 8.75
CA TYR A 184 13.38 17.43 8.25
C TYR A 184 14.24 18.62 7.84
N LYS A 185 13.69 19.50 6.98
CA LYS A 185 14.37 20.72 6.53
C LYS A 185 14.83 21.60 7.71
N ARG A 186 13.98 21.77 8.74
CA ARG A 186 14.34 22.58 9.91
C ARG A 186 15.50 21.99 10.72
N ILE A 187 15.53 20.65 10.89
CA ILE A 187 16.56 19.98 11.70
C ILE A 187 17.87 19.87 10.92
N ARG A 188 17.79 19.43 9.66
CA ARG A 188 18.97 19.17 8.82
C ARG A 188 19.54 20.43 8.17
N ASN A 189 18.74 21.50 8.09
CA ASN A 189 19.04 22.71 7.31
C ASN A 189 19.39 22.39 5.85
N GLU A 190 18.69 21.44 5.25
CA GLU A 190 18.92 20.93 3.92
C GLU A 190 17.63 21.00 3.08
N TRP A 191 17.77 21.34 1.80
CA TRP A 191 16.73 21.15 0.79
C TRP A 191 17.16 20.01 -0.12
N SER A 192 16.75 18.78 0.22
CA SER A 192 17.23 17.58 -0.44
C SER A 192 16.10 16.76 -1.06
N GLY A 193 16.46 15.72 -1.83
CA GLY A 193 15.55 14.74 -2.42
C GLY A 193 14.93 13.74 -1.42
N VAL A 194 15.09 13.95 -0.13
CA VAL A 194 14.44 13.13 0.90
C VAL A 194 12.93 13.22 0.82
N LEU A 195 12.23 12.13 1.06
CA LEU A 195 10.78 11.97 0.94
C LEU A 195 10.24 12.15 -0.48
N THR A 196 9.42 11.24 -0.92
CA THR A 196 8.57 11.37 -2.11
C THR A 196 7.11 11.57 -1.72
N GLY A 197 6.28 12.10 -2.65
CA GLY A 197 4.91 12.49 -2.35
C GLY A 197 4.79 13.93 -1.86
N LYS A 198 5.84 14.72 -2.01
CA LYS A 198 5.84 16.17 -1.74
C LYS A 198 4.93 16.92 -2.73
N GLY A 199 4.43 18.08 -2.32
CA GLY A 199 3.73 19.00 -3.23
C GLY A 199 4.68 19.53 -4.32
N LEU A 200 4.12 19.91 -5.47
CA LEU A 200 4.88 20.41 -6.61
C LEU A 200 5.73 21.63 -6.25
N THR A 201 5.25 22.49 -5.37
CA THR A 201 5.93 23.74 -4.96
C THR A 201 7.16 23.51 -4.08
N TYR A 202 7.37 22.28 -3.59
CA TYR A 202 8.51 21.95 -2.73
C TYR A 202 9.17 20.61 -3.08
N GLY A 203 9.33 20.36 -4.38
CA GLY A 203 10.14 19.25 -4.89
C GLY A 203 9.37 17.97 -5.18
N GLY A 204 8.05 18.05 -5.35
CA GLY A 204 7.21 16.95 -5.80
C GLY A 204 7.29 16.68 -7.29
N SER A 205 6.76 15.52 -7.72
CA SER A 205 6.67 15.09 -9.11
C SER A 205 5.24 15.13 -9.61
N LEU A 206 5.04 15.44 -10.87
CA LEU A 206 3.77 15.29 -11.58
C LEU A 206 3.35 13.82 -11.63
N ALA A 207 2.06 13.58 -11.75
CA ALA A 207 1.43 12.25 -11.89
C ALA A 207 1.70 11.26 -10.75
N ARG A 208 2.31 11.70 -9.63
CA ARG A 208 2.57 10.78 -8.49
C ARG A 208 1.28 10.35 -7.79
N THR A 209 0.30 11.21 -7.72
CA THR A 209 -0.99 10.93 -7.09
C THR A 209 -1.73 9.82 -7.83
N GLU A 210 -1.73 9.87 -9.14
CA GLU A 210 -2.40 8.92 -10.03
C GLU A 210 -1.63 7.61 -10.22
N ALA A 211 -0.32 7.63 -10.01
CA ALA A 211 0.61 6.60 -10.49
C ALA A 211 0.23 5.17 -10.10
N THR A 212 -0.23 4.95 -8.86
CA THR A 212 -0.55 3.61 -8.38
C THR A 212 -1.82 3.06 -9.04
N GLY A 213 -2.91 3.83 -9.02
CA GLY A 213 -4.16 3.42 -9.67
C GLY A 213 -4.02 3.28 -11.18
N PHE A 214 -3.28 4.19 -11.82
CA PHE A 214 -3.01 4.11 -13.26
C PHE A 214 -2.15 2.90 -13.61
N GLY A 215 -1.09 2.65 -12.84
CA GLY A 215 -0.21 1.50 -13.05
C GLY A 215 -0.93 0.18 -12.90
N LEU A 216 -1.83 0.05 -11.94
CA LEU A 216 -2.71 -1.11 -11.81
C LEU A 216 -3.54 -1.33 -13.07
N CYS A 217 -4.19 -0.29 -13.59
CA CYS A 217 -4.99 -0.40 -14.81
C CYS A 217 -4.15 -0.70 -16.05
N TYR A 218 -2.96 -0.12 -16.19
CA TYR A 218 -2.06 -0.47 -17.29
C TYR A 218 -1.61 -1.93 -17.25
N PHE A 219 -1.26 -2.43 -16.07
CA PHE A 219 -0.91 -3.85 -15.91
C PHE A 219 -2.10 -4.76 -16.25
N THR A 220 -3.30 -4.40 -15.77
CA THR A 220 -4.54 -5.12 -16.09
C THR A 220 -4.83 -5.10 -17.60
N ASP A 221 -4.62 -3.96 -18.27
CA ASP A 221 -4.82 -3.83 -19.70
C ASP A 221 -3.88 -4.76 -20.52
N GLU A 222 -2.62 -4.85 -20.10
CA GLU A 222 -1.67 -5.79 -20.70
C GLU A 222 -2.07 -7.26 -20.47
N MET A 223 -2.56 -7.60 -19.27
CA MET A 223 -3.14 -8.93 -19.00
C MET A 223 -4.34 -9.23 -19.89
N LEU A 224 -5.25 -8.27 -20.05
CA LEU A 224 -6.44 -8.42 -20.91
C LEU A 224 -6.03 -8.61 -22.36
N LYS A 225 -5.11 -7.80 -22.89
CA LYS A 225 -4.56 -7.91 -24.25
C LYS A 225 -3.92 -9.27 -24.52
N ALA A 226 -3.13 -9.80 -23.57
CA ALA A 226 -2.52 -11.12 -23.67
C ALA A 226 -3.57 -12.24 -23.80
N ASN A 227 -4.81 -11.98 -23.38
CA ASN A 227 -5.95 -12.88 -23.49
C ASN A 227 -6.98 -12.46 -24.57
N GLY A 228 -6.61 -11.54 -25.46
CA GLY A 228 -7.47 -11.08 -26.55
C GLY A 228 -8.67 -10.22 -26.10
N LYS A 229 -8.55 -9.56 -24.94
CA LYS A 229 -9.60 -8.72 -24.32
C LYS A 229 -9.11 -7.30 -24.07
N SER A 230 -10.01 -6.44 -23.59
CA SER A 230 -9.72 -5.05 -23.22
C SER A 230 -10.65 -4.59 -22.10
N PHE A 231 -10.42 -3.43 -21.54
CA PHE A 231 -11.34 -2.76 -20.60
C PHE A 231 -12.66 -2.31 -21.24
N LYS A 232 -12.65 -2.11 -22.57
CA LYS A 232 -13.81 -1.56 -23.28
C LYS A 232 -15.06 -2.38 -23.04
N ASP A 233 -16.13 -1.71 -22.63
CA ASP A 233 -17.45 -2.28 -22.35
C ASP A 233 -17.50 -3.30 -21.21
N GLN A 234 -16.42 -3.39 -20.39
CA GLN A 234 -16.39 -4.29 -19.23
C GLN A 234 -16.95 -3.61 -17.98
N THR A 235 -17.61 -4.41 -17.14
CA THR A 235 -18.05 -4.01 -15.80
C THR A 235 -16.93 -4.25 -14.79
N VAL A 236 -16.56 -3.22 -14.03
CA VAL A 236 -15.45 -3.24 -13.08
C VAL A 236 -15.94 -2.99 -11.66
N VAL A 237 -15.46 -3.79 -10.72
CA VAL A 237 -15.64 -3.60 -9.27
C VAL A 237 -14.29 -3.30 -8.65
N ILE A 238 -14.21 -2.27 -7.83
CA ILE A 238 -12.97 -1.82 -7.19
C ILE A 238 -13.19 -1.71 -5.68
N SER A 239 -12.39 -2.39 -4.88
CA SER A 239 -12.43 -2.18 -3.42
C SER A 239 -11.67 -0.93 -3.00
N GLY A 240 -12.05 -0.38 -1.85
CA GLY A 240 -11.49 0.87 -1.36
C GLY A 240 -12.17 2.11 -1.95
N SER A 241 -11.83 3.25 -1.40
CA SER A 241 -12.23 4.59 -1.87
C SER A 241 -11.13 5.63 -1.57
N GLY A 242 -9.90 5.15 -1.34
CA GLY A 242 -8.72 5.98 -1.18
C GLY A 242 -8.05 6.30 -2.52
N ASN A 243 -6.82 6.80 -2.46
CA ASN A 243 -6.06 7.23 -3.62
C ASN A 243 -6.01 6.17 -4.75
N VAL A 244 -5.65 4.92 -4.43
CA VAL A 244 -5.53 3.86 -5.45
C VAL A 244 -6.87 3.60 -6.14
N ALA A 245 -7.95 3.44 -5.37
CA ALA A 245 -9.27 3.16 -5.91
C ALA A 245 -9.82 4.32 -6.77
N ILE A 246 -9.66 5.56 -6.32
CA ILE A 246 -10.08 6.76 -7.06
C ILE A 246 -9.40 6.83 -8.43
N TYR A 247 -8.09 6.66 -8.47
CA TYR A 247 -7.34 6.78 -9.73
C TYR A 247 -7.41 5.50 -10.59
N ALA A 248 -7.62 4.34 -10.01
CA ALA A 248 -8.00 3.13 -10.76
C ALA A 248 -9.38 3.31 -11.42
N THR A 249 -10.36 3.86 -10.70
CA THR A 249 -11.67 4.20 -11.26
C THR A 249 -11.53 5.15 -12.45
N LYS A 250 -10.78 6.25 -12.28
CA LYS A 250 -10.52 7.19 -13.36
C LYS A 250 -9.94 6.51 -14.59
N LYS A 251 -8.86 5.73 -14.42
CA LYS A 251 -8.17 5.11 -15.55
C LYS A 251 -8.99 4.00 -16.20
N ALA A 252 -9.66 3.14 -15.43
CA ALA A 252 -10.54 2.11 -15.98
C ALA A 252 -11.67 2.73 -16.84
N THR A 253 -12.27 3.82 -16.37
CA THR A 253 -13.29 4.58 -17.13
C THR A 253 -12.71 5.20 -18.41
N GLU A 254 -11.51 5.80 -18.35
CA GLU A 254 -10.80 6.31 -19.53
C GLU A 254 -10.50 5.23 -20.58
N LEU A 255 -10.26 3.98 -20.12
CA LEU A 255 -10.03 2.81 -20.98
C LEU A 255 -11.35 2.18 -21.51
N GLY A 256 -12.50 2.78 -21.19
CA GLY A 256 -13.81 2.41 -21.71
C GLY A 256 -14.59 1.41 -20.87
N ALA A 257 -14.17 1.13 -19.64
CA ALA A 257 -14.92 0.30 -18.70
C ALA A 257 -15.99 1.08 -17.94
N LYS A 258 -16.97 0.37 -17.39
CA LYS A 258 -17.93 0.90 -16.42
C LYS A 258 -17.56 0.41 -15.01
N VAL A 259 -17.09 1.32 -14.17
CA VAL A 259 -16.86 1.03 -12.75
C VAL A 259 -18.16 1.20 -12.00
N VAL A 260 -18.66 0.15 -11.36
CA VAL A 260 -20.00 0.12 -10.74
C VAL A 260 -19.98 0.06 -9.22
N ALA A 261 -18.83 -0.18 -8.59
CA ALA A 261 -18.77 -0.27 -7.12
C ALA A 261 -17.42 0.20 -6.58
N LEU A 262 -17.49 0.86 -5.40
CA LEU A 262 -16.37 1.20 -4.54
C LEU A 262 -16.72 0.85 -3.09
N SER A 263 -15.71 0.64 -2.23
CA SER A 263 -15.91 0.36 -0.81
C SER A 263 -15.07 1.23 0.12
N ASP A 264 -15.43 1.25 1.38
CA ASP A 264 -14.54 1.63 2.49
C ASP A 264 -14.63 0.58 3.61
N SER A 265 -14.02 0.84 4.76
CA SER A 265 -14.01 -0.13 5.87
C SER A 265 -15.39 -0.42 6.46
N ASN A 266 -16.41 0.39 6.18
CA ASN A 266 -17.74 0.25 6.74
C ASN A 266 -18.72 -0.46 5.79
N GLY A 267 -18.54 -0.27 4.47
CA GLY A 267 -19.45 -0.83 3.49
C GLY A 267 -19.04 -0.50 2.06
N TYR A 268 -19.95 -0.72 1.14
CA TYR A 268 -19.71 -0.43 -0.28
C TYR A 268 -20.90 0.27 -0.93
N ILE A 269 -20.61 1.05 -1.96
CA ILE A 269 -21.60 1.60 -2.87
C ILE A 269 -21.68 0.74 -4.14
N TYR A 270 -22.89 0.59 -4.66
CA TYR A 270 -23.15 0.01 -5.96
C TYR A 270 -23.99 0.99 -6.78
N ASP A 271 -23.49 1.32 -7.95
CA ASP A 271 -24.14 2.24 -8.89
C ASP A 271 -24.15 1.61 -10.29
N PRO A 272 -25.26 1.03 -10.74
CA PRO A 272 -25.34 0.36 -12.03
C PRO A 272 -25.17 1.31 -13.23
N ASP A 273 -25.37 2.62 -13.01
CA ASP A 273 -25.20 3.65 -14.04
C ASP A 273 -23.72 4.03 -14.24
N GLY A 274 -22.87 3.62 -13.30
CA GLY A 274 -21.43 3.91 -13.22
C GLY A 274 -21.11 4.94 -12.14
N ILE A 275 -20.00 4.75 -11.44
CA ILE A 275 -19.59 5.62 -10.33
C ILE A 275 -19.35 7.05 -10.82
N ASP A 276 -20.05 8.02 -10.22
CA ASP A 276 -19.74 9.45 -10.34
C ASP A 276 -18.46 9.76 -9.55
N LEU A 277 -17.35 9.82 -10.26
CA LEU A 277 -16.04 9.98 -9.64
C LEU A 277 -15.85 11.36 -9.00
N ASP A 278 -16.51 12.39 -9.49
CA ASP A 278 -16.38 13.75 -8.95
C ASP A 278 -17.05 13.84 -7.58
N VAL A 279 -18.18 13.20 -7.40
CA VAL A 279 -18.84 13.05 -6.09
C VAL A 279 -17.93 12.28 -5.11
N VAL A 280 -17.33 11.18 -5.56
CA VAL A 280 -16.39 10.40 -4.71
C VAL A 280 -15.19 11.24 -4.30
N LYS A 281 -14.58 11.98 -5.21
CA LYS A 281 -13.45 12.86 -4.91
C LYS A 281 -13.82 13.96 -3.92
N GLN A 282 -14.97 14.60 -4.09
CA GLN A 282 -15.45 15.62 -3.16
C GLN A 282 -15.55 15.05 -1.74
N ILE A 283 -16.16 13.87 -1.60
CA ILE A 283 -16.32 13.20 -0.30
C ILE A 283 -14.95 12.80 0.28
N LYS A 284 -14.08 12.18 -0.52
CA LYS A 284 -12.88 11.51 0.00
C LYS A 284 -11.64 12.39 0.08
N GLU A 285 -11.40 13.21 -0.95
CA GLU A 285 -10.19 14.02 -1.05
C GLU A 285 -10.37 15.40 -0.41
N VAL A 286 -11.57 15.99 -0.51
CA VAL A 286 -11.85 17.34 0.02
C VAL A 286 -12.38 17.28 1.44
N GLU A 287 -13.48 16.56 1.66
CA GLU A 287 -14.22 16.56 2.94
C GLU A 287 -13.73 15.45 3.89
N ARG A 288 -13.00 14.45 3.38
CA ARG A 288 -12.51 13.28 4.13
C ARG A 288 -13.64 12.48 4.78
N GLY A 289 -14.82 12.50 4.16
CA GLY A 289 -16.03 11.82 4.58
C GLY A 289 -16.03 10.31 4.31
N ARG A 290 -17.19 9.68 4.53
CA ARG A 290 -17.41 8.25 4.29
C ARG A 290 -18.10 8.02 2.96
N ILE A 291 -17.78 6.87 2.30
CA ILE A 291 -18.31 6.55 0.99
C ILE A 291 -19.86 6.43 0.99
N LYS A 292 -20.48 6.12 2.13
CA LYS A 292 -21.93 6.04 2.27
C LYS A 292 -22.66 7.34 1.87
N GLU A 293 -21.99 8.48 1.98
CA GLU A 293 -22.56 9.78 1.63
C GLU A 293 -22.78 9.94 0.12
N TYR A 294 -22.23 9.05 -0.69
CA TYR A 294 -22.35 9.04 -2.13
C TYR A 294 -23.79 8.97 -2.59
N VAL A 295 -24.60 8.10 -2.00
CA VAL A 295 -25.99 7.87 -2.40
C VAL A 295 -26.90 9.09 -2.20
N ASP A 296 -26.53 9.97 -1.27
CA ASP A 296 -27.28 11.22 -1.00
C ASP A 296 -26.84 12.37 -1.91
N ARG A 297 -25.73 12.22 -2.64
CA ARG A 297 -25.08 13.31 -3.40
C ARG A 297 -25.02 13.07 -4.91
N THR A 298 -25.05 11.81 -5.34
CA THR A 298 -25.09 11.46 -6.77
C THR A 298 -26.46 11.80 -7.37
N SER A 299 -26.46 12.12 -8.65
CA SER A 299 -27.72 12.28 -9.42
C SER A 299 -28.32 10.92 -9.85
N HIS A 300 -27.62 9.82 -9.62
CA HIS A 300 -28.05 8.49 -10.05
C HIS A 300 -29.04 7.89 -9.04
N SER A 301 -30.29 7.71 -9.46
CA SER A 301 -31.38 7.23 -8.60
C SER A 301 -31.26 5.75 -8.21
N ASN A 302 -30.46 4.97 -8.92
CA ASN A 302 -30.28 3.53 -8.67
C ASN A 302 -29.06 3.21 -7.79
N ALA A 303 -28.32 4.23 -7.34
CA ALA A 303 -27.18 4.05 -6.46
C ALA A 303 -27.62 3.56 -5.08
N THR A 304 -26.91 2.58 -4.54
CA THR A 304 -27.20 1.98 -3.23
C THR A 304 -25.94 1.91 -2.36
N TYR A 305 -26.13 1.90 -1.04
CA TYR A 305 -25.10 1.62 -0.06
C TYR A 305 -25.45 0.38 0.74
N THR A 306 -24.47 -0.49 0.96
CA THR A 306 -24.62 -1.70 1.79
C THR A 306 -23.52 -1.73 2.85
N GLU A 307 -23.87 -2.02 4.08
CA GLU A 307 -22.91 -2.21 5.17
C GLU A 307 -22.15 -3.53 5.01
N GLY A 308 -20.89 -3.55 5.45
CA GLY A 308 -20.01 -4.71 5.30
C GLY A 308 -19.23 -4.69 3.99
N CYS A 309 -17.93 -4.29 4.06
CA CYS A 309 -17.10 -4.06 2.86
C CYS A 309 -16.86 -5.31 2.01
N LYS A 310 -16.85 -6.51 2.60
CA LYS A 310 -16.60 -7.77 1.87
C LYS A 310 -17.71 -8.13 0.87
N GLY A 311 -18.93 -7.65 1.10
CA GLY A 311 -20.06 -7.86 0.19
C GLY A 311 -19.83 -7.33 -1.22
N ILE A 312 -18.89 -6.42 -1.42
CA ILE A 312 -18.54 -5.89 -2.74
C ILE A 312 -18.15 -7.01 -3.72
N TRP A 313 -17.55 -8.09 -3.23
CA TRP A 313 -17.10 -9.21 -4.04
C TRP A 313 -18.23 -10.14 -4.53
N SER A 314 -19.47 -9.91 -4.09
CA SER A 314 -20.66 -10.58 -4.62
C SER A 314 -21.28 -9.87 -5.83
N ILE A 315 -20.82 -8.68 -6.18
CA ILE A 315 -21.32 -7.92 -7.33
C ILE A 315 -20.78 -8.53 -8.62
N LYS A 316 -21.70 -8.84 -9.55
CA LYS A 316 -21.32 -9.36 -10.86
C LYS A 316 -20.46 -8.37 -11.63
N CYS A 317 -19.29 -8.82 -12.05
CA CYS A 317 -18.33 -8.01 -12.80
C CYS A 317 -17.48 -8.85 -13.74
N ASP A 318 -16.86 -8.19 -14.71
CA ASP A 318 -15.89 -8.80 -15.62
C ASP A 318 -14.46 -8.67 -15.07
N ILE A 319 -14.19 -7.60 -14.34
CA ILE A 319 -12.88 -7.28 -13.76
C ILE A 319 -13.06 -6.87 -12.29
N ALA A 320 -12.30 -7.51 -11.40
CA ALA A 320 -12.22 -7.16 -9.98
C ALA A 320 -10.83 -6.60 -9.64
N LEU A 321 -10.78 -5.38 -9.11
CA LEU A 321 -9.55 -4.69 -8.74
C LEU A 321 -9.50 -4.44 -7.22
N PRO A 322 -8.78 -5.27 -6.45
CA PRO A 322 -8.55 -5.03 -5.03
C PRO A 322 -7.63 -3.82 -4.82
N CYS A 323 -8.16 -2.75 -4.21
CA CYS A 323 -7.45 -1.47 -4.02
C CYS A 323 -7.53 -0.94 -2.59
N ALA A 324 -7.86 -1.78 -1.60
CA ALA A 324 -8.03 -1.36 -0.20
C ALA A 324 -6.84 -1.76 0.68
N THR A 325 -6.76 -3.02 1.10
CA THR A 325 -5.72 -3.48 2.05
C THR A 325 -5.21 -4.87 1.69
N GLN A 326 -4.06 -5.23 2.26
CA GLN A 326 -3.57 -6.61 2.17
C GLN A 326 -4.58 -7.59 2.77
N ASN A 327 -4.62 -8.81 2.23
CA ASN A 327 -5.50 -9.91 2.68
C ASN A 327 -7.01 -9.56 2.68
N GLU A 328 -7.43 -8.60 1.86
CA GLU A 328 -8.85 -8.23 1.77
C GLU A 328 -9.73 -9.30 1.08
N ILE A 329 -9.13 -10.16 0.27
CA ILE A 329 -9.79 -11.31 -0.35
C ILE A 329 -9.41 -12.56 0.44
N ASP A 330 -10.33 -13.04 1.27
CA ASP A 330 -10.23 -14.32 1.96
C ASP A 330 -10.83 -15.46 1.12
N GLY A 331 -10.86 -16.68 1.67
CA GLY A 331 -11.38 -17.85 0.98
C GLY A 331 -12.86 -17.72 0.59
N GLU A 332 -13.68 -17.09 1.42
CA GLU A 332 -15.09 -16.82 1.14
C GLU A 332 -15.25 -15.80 0.00
N SER A 333 -14.56 -14.69 0.09
CA SER A 333 -14.53 -13.66 -0.98
C SER A 333 -14.01 -14.22 -2.29
N ALA A 334 -13.00 -15.10 -2.23
CA ALA A 334 -12.46 -15.76 -3.42
C ALA A 334 -13.47 -16.74 -4.05
N ALA A 335 -14.25 -17.44 -3.24
CA ALA A 335 -15.33 -18.30 -3.74
C ALA A 335 -16.42 -17.48 -4.41
N LEU A 336 -16.89 -16.39 -3.78
CA LEU A 336 -17.86 -15.48 -4.39
C LEU A 336 -17.39 -14.96 -5.75
N LEU A 337 -16.14 -14.51 -5.85
CA LEU A 337 -15.55 -14.09 -7.12
C LEU A 337 -15.43 -15.25 -8.12
N GLY A 338 -15.26 -16.51 -7.66
CA GLY A 338 -15.20 -17.71 -8.48
C GLY A 338 -16.55 -18.05 -9.13
N ASP A 339 -17.60 -17.98 -8.35
CA ASP A 339 -18.97 -18.29 -8.78
C ASP A 339 -19.53 -17.27 -9.77
N ILE A 340 -19.09 -16.02 -9.70
CA ILE A 340 -19.51 -14.94 -10.59
C ILE A 340 -18.80 -15.00 -11.94
N GLN A 341 -17.77 -15.84 -12.10
CA GLN A 341 -16.89 -15.90 -13.28
C GLN A 341 -16.31 -14.53 -13.68
N PRO A 342 -15.66 -13.78 -12.79
CA PRO A 342 -14.86 -12.67 -13.25
C PRO A 342 -13.71 -13.23 -14.07
N VAL A 343 -13.55 -12.71 -15.25
CA VAL A 343 -12.57 -13.24 -16.20
C VAL A 343 -11.15 -12.97 -15.76
N TYR A 344 -10.94 -11.93 -14.95
CA TYR A 344 -9.61 -11.52 -14.48
C TYR A 344 -9.63 -10.95 -13.08
N ARG A 345 -8.71 -11.45 -12.25
CA ARG A 345 -8.40 -10.94 -10.92
C ARG A 345 -7.00 -10.35 -10.97
N VAL A 346 -6.88 -9.07 -10.77
CA VAL A 346 -5.58 -8.41 -10.65
C VAL A 346 -5.38 -8.00 -9.20
N PHE A 347 -4.45 -8.66 -8.53
CA PHE A 347 -4.07 -8.31 -7.17
C PHE A 347 -3.08 -7.15 -7.20
N HIS A 348 -3.38 -6.10 -6.46
CA HIS A 348 -2.42 -5.04 -6.20
C HIS A 348 -1.49 -5.49 -5.06
N LEU A 349 -0.23 -5.78 -5.40
CA LEU A 349 0.83 -6.00 -4.41
C LEU A 349 1.27 -4.62 -3.88
N TYR A 350 1.03 -4.38 -2.61
CA TYR A 350 1.50 -3.17 -1.93
C TYR A 350 2.99 -3.20 -1.69
#